data_f91a7d5361e5a70175d1b496c2ad5c55
#
_entry.id   f91a7d5361e5a70175d1b496c2ad5c55
#
_cell.length_a   1.000
_cell.length_b   1.000
_cell.length_c   1.000
_cell.angle_alpha   90.00
_cell.angle_beta   90.00
_cell.angle_gamma   90.00
#
_symmetry.space_group_name_H-M   'P 1'
#
loop_
_entity.id
_entity.type
_entity.pdbx_description
1 polymer ?
#
loop_
_entity_poly.entity_id
_entity_poly.type
_entity_poly.pdbx_seq_one_letter_code
_entity_poly.pdbx_strand_id
1 'polypeptide(L)'
;MEVNNQQGNPFFVYNFGGLELLESKAQIEKLKTYGYDGISLRMAKAEHVKQLPEFIAYANKIKEFKIYSVFIRYNFADNEIDRTRWQRVVDIIKNQGIDLWVIFGKKEPGVDDEHVEGVLKNMVNYAANRNVSVTLYPHSWCYFYTAEQSLPMVKKINHPNLKLAVHTCHELKAGNGNRLAEVVENVKDYISFVTIAGAQAKVDMSSRRSMDQGTIMPLEDGTFDYSHFLKALNEVNYRGPIGYINFGFDKEPDIYLPLSMQKWQQLKTNYLSE
;
A
#
# COMPACT_ATOMS: atom_id res chain seq x y z
N MET A 1 -20.24 -16.88 -24.57
CA MET A 1 -18.84 -16.55 -24.26
C MET A 1 -18.87 -15.16 -23.64
N GLU A 2 -18.88 -15.12 -22.31
CA GLU A 2 -18.73 -13.87 -21.57
C GLU A 2 -17.30 -13.40 -21.77
N VAL A 3 -17.15 -12.27 -22.43
CA VAL A 3 -15.86 -11.55 -22.48
C VAL A 3 -15.63 -11.07 -21.06
N ASN A 4 -14.73 -11.78 -20.35
CA ASN A 4 -14.18 -11.33 -19.09
C ASN A 4 -13.44 -10.01 -19.38
N ASN A 5 -14.11 -8.88 -19.19
CA ASN A 5 -13.47 -7.58 -19.09
C ASN A 5 -12.59 -7.61 -17.83
N GLN A 6 -11.37 -8.11 -17.95
CA GLN A 6 -10.34 -7.90 -16.95
C GLN A 6 -10.01 -6.40 -16.98
N GLN A 7 -10.72 -5.66 -16.16
CA GLN A 7 -10.40 -4.26 -15.87
C GLN A 7 -8.97 -4.23 -15.32
N GLY A 8 -8.01 -3.83 -16.15
CA GLY A 8 -6.60 -3.78 -15.75
C GLY A 8 -6.38 -2.81 -14.59
N ASN A 9 -5.51 -3.16 -13.66
CA ASN A 9 -4.96 -2.39 -12.55
C ASN A 9 -5.96 -1.43 -11.86
N PRO A 10 -6.82 -1.90 -10.96
CA PRO A 10 -7.70 -1.02 -10.19
C PRO A 10 -6.90 -0.01 -9.37
N PHE A 11 -7.43 1.21 -9.24
CA PHE A 11 -6.77 2.31 -8.57
C PHE A 11 -7.47 2.70 -7.27
N PHE A 12 -6.77 2.58 -6.16
CA PHE A 12 -7.29 2.90 -4.83
C PHE A 12 -6.44 3.97 -4.13
N VAL A 13 -6.97 4.59 -3.09
CA VAL A 13 -6.28 5.63 -2.33
C VAL A 13 -6.17 5.25 -0.85
N TYR A 14 -5.17 5.80 -0.17
CA TYR A 14 -5.09 5.69 1.28
C TYR A 14 -6.03 6.69 1.97
N ASN A 15 -6.48 6.37 3.17
CA ASN A 15 -7.28 7.30 3.96
C ASN A 15 -6.39 8.32 4.69
N PHE A 16 -5.72 9.17 3.91
CA PHE A 16 -4.92 10.30 4.35
C PHE A 16 -5.31 11.57 3.60
N GLY A 17 -4.55 12.66 3.80
CA GLY A 17 -4.66 13.88 3.04
C GLY A 17 -6.02 14.57 3.18
N GLY A 18 -6.58 14.56 4.38
CA GLY A 18 -7.90 15.13 4.70
C GLY A 18 -9.06 14.15 4.60
N LEU A 19 -8.91 13.00 3.91
CA LEU A 19 -9.96 11.97 3.85
C LEU A 19 -10.27 11.40 5.23
N GLU A 20 -9.26 11.18 6.06
CA GLU A 20 -9.38 10.62 7.42
C GLU A 20 -10.19 11.51 8.37
N LEU A 21 -10.46 12.75 8.01
CA LEU A 21 -11.29 13.67 8.77
C LEU A 21 -12.78 13.51 8.50
N LEU A 22 -13.15 12.75 7.46
CA LEU A 22 -14.52 12.48 7.07
C LEU A 22 -15.01 11.17 7.70
N GLU A 23 -16.33 11.08 7.89
CA GLU A 23 -17.00 9.83 8.27
C GLU A 23 -16.77 8.75 7.20
N SER A 24 -16.78 7.47 7.60
CA SER A 24 -16.51 6.32 6.72
C SER A 24 -17.32 6.32 5.42
N LYS A 25 -18.61 6.61 5.53
CA LYS A 25 -19.52 6.73 4.39
C LYS A 25 -19.11 7.83 3.44
N ALA A 26 -18.81 9.02 3.96
CA ALA A 26 -18.44 10.19 3.17
C ALA A 26 -17.09 9.96 2.43
N GLN A 27 -16.12 9.27 3.05
CA GLN A 27 -14.89 8.89 2.39
C GLN A 27 -15.16 8.01 1.16
N ILE A 28 -15.97 6.96 1.32
CA ILE A 28 -16.27 6.00 0.24
C ILE A 28 -17.07 6.69 -0.90
N GLU A 29 -18.09 7.46 -0.57
CA GLU A 29 -18.90 8.18 -1.57
C GLU A 29 -18.06 9.18 -2.36
N LYS A 30 -17.21 9.93 -1.68
CA LYS A 30 -16.28 10.88 -2.33
C LYS A 30 -15.34 10.16 -3.31
N LEU A 31 -14.71 9.07 -2.87
CA LEU A 31 -13.79 8.31 -3.71
C LEU A 31 -14.50 7.69 -4.92
N LYS A 32 -15.68 7.11 -4.72
CA LYS A 32 -16.47 6.56 -5.81
C LYS A 32 -16.87 7.63 -6.81
N THR A 33 -17.26 8.84 -6.35
CA THR A 33 -17.59 9.97 -7.21
C THR A 33 -16.43 10.38 -8.11
N TYR A 34 -15.19 10.32 -7.61
CA TYR A 34 -13.99 10.64 -8.39
C TYR A 34 -13.41 9.45 -9.17
N GLY A 35 -14.10 8.29 -9.17
CA GLY A 35 -13.74 7.13 -9.99
C GLY A 35 -12.68 6.21 -9.39
N TYR A 36 -12.38 6.32 -8.10
CA TYR A 36 -11.49 5.37 -7.42
C TYR A 36 -12.20 4.03 -7.20
N ASP A 37 -11.43 2.95 -7.37
CA ASP A 37 -11.91 1.57 -7.22
C ASP A 37 -11.91 1.10 -5.76
N GLY A 38 -11.35 1.89 -4.85
CA GLY A 38 -11.31 1.51 -3.44
C GLY A 38 -10.42 2.35 -2.55
N ILE A 39 -10.20 1.81 -1.35
CA ILE A 39 -9.47 2.47 -0.26
C ILE A 39 -8.56 1.49 0.47
N SER A 40 -7.47 2.01 1.05
CA SER A 40 -6.64 1.35 2.06
C SER A 40 -6.74 2.11 3.39
N LEU A 41 -6.95 1.38 4.50
CA LEU A 41 -7.25 1.98 5.79
C LEU A 41 -6.11 1.79 6.79
N ARG A 42 -5.73 2.87 7.47
CA ARG A 42 -4.73 2.82 8.53
C ARG A 42 -5.33 2.35 9.86
N MET A 43 -4.70 1.34 10.47
CA MET A 43 -5.09 0.79 11.78
C MET A 43 -4.09 1.15 12.88
N ALA A 44 -3.77 2.45 13.01
CA ALA A 44 -2.75 2.93 13.95
C ALA A 44 -3.22 3.01 15.41
N LYS A 45 -4.53 3.16 15.64
CA LYS A 45 -5.14 3.37 16.96
C LYS A 45 -6.32 2.42 17.15
N ALA A 46 -6.73 2.23 18.42
CA ALA A 46 -7.89 1.41 18.76
C ALA A 46 -9.19 1.92 18.13
N GLU A 47 -9.32 3.26 18.00
CA GLU A 47 -10.47 3.90 17.37
C GLU A 47 -10.63 3.51 15.90
N HIS A 48 -9.52 3.43 15.15
CA HIS A 48 -9.55 2.98 13.75
C HIS A 48 -10.04 1.54 13.63
N VAL A 49 -9.62 0.68 14.57
CA VAL A 49 -10.09 -0.72 14.60
C VAL A 49 -11.58 -0.81 14.93
N LYS A 50 -12.10 0.08 15.79
CA LYS A 50 -13.54 0.14 16.12
C LYS A 50 -14.39 0.58 14.92
N GLN A 51 -13.87 1.46 14.07
CA GLN A 51 -14.57 1.95 12.87
C GLN A 51 -14.52 0.96 11.69
N LEU A 52 -13.57 0.03 11.68
CA LEU A 52 -13.37 -0.89 10.56
C LEU A 52 -14.62 -1.69 10.16
N PRO A 53 -15.43 -2.24 11.07
CA PRO A 53 -16.68 -2.94 10.69
C PRO A 53 -17.66 -2.05 9.93
N GLU A 54 -17.76 -0.76 10.27
CA GLU A 54 -18.63 0.20 9.59
C GLU A 54 -18.13 0.47 8.15
N PHE A 55 -16.82 0.68 7.97
CA PHE A 55 -16.21 0.78 6.65
C PHE A 55 -16.53 -0.43 5.78
N ILE A 56 -16.35 -1.64 6.31
CA ILE A 56 -16.62 -2.90 5.59
C ILE A 56 -18.10 -2.99 5.23
N ALA A 57 -18.99 -2.75 6.20
CA ALA A 57 -20.42 -2.84 5.98
C ALA A 57 -20.93 -1.85 4.92
N TYR A 58 -20.32 -0.67 4.84
CA TYR A 58 -20.68 0.32 3.83
C TYR A 58 -20.07 0.01 2.48
N ALA A 59 -18.76 -0.30 2.42
CA ALA A 59 -18.08 -0.64 1.18
C ALA A 59 -18.75 -1.83 0.46
N ASN A 60 -19.21 -2.84 1.20
CA ASN A 60 -19.89 -4.01 0.65
C ASN A 60 -21.25 -3.69 0.00
N LYS A 61 -21.83 -2.49 0.24
CA LYS A 61 -23.06 -2.03 -0.42
C LYS A 61 -22.78 -1.28 -1.72
N ILE A 62 -21.54 -0.87 -1.96
CA ILE A 62 -21.18 -0.06 -3.12
C ILE A 62 -20.61 -0.98 -4.20
N LYS A 63 -21.32 -1.06 -5.33
CA LYS A 63 -20.86 -1.84 -6.48
C LYS A 63 -19.52 -1.33 -6.97
N GLU A 64 -18.58 -2.28 -7.23
CA GLU A 64 -17.25 -1.97 -7.79
C GLU A 64 -16.41 -1.03 -6.92
N PHE A 65 -16.55 -1.12 -5.60
CA PHE A 65 -15.69 -0.44 -4.63
C PHE A 65 -15.20 -1.44 -3.59
N LYS A 66 -13.91 -1.40 -3.25
CA LYS A 66 -13.30 -2.36 -2.32
C LYS A 66 -12.44 -1.67 -1.27
N ILE A 67 -12.36 -2.27 -0.09
CA ILE A 67 -11.26 -2.04 0.83
C ILE A 67 -10.16 -3.03 0.40
N TYR A 68 -9.09 -2.55 -0.20
CA TYR A 68 -8.01 -3.41 -0.69
C TYR A 68 -7.13 -3.94 0.42
N SER A 69 -6.87 -3.09 1.41
CA SER A 69 -6.04 -3.47 2.54
C SER A 69 -6.35 -2.66 3.79
N VAL A 70 -5.94 -3.21 4.90
CA VAL A 70 -5.75 -2.48 6.15
C VAL A 70 -4.28 -2.56 6.52
N PHE A 71 -3.66 -1.48 6.98
CA PHE A 71 -2.25 -1.53 7.34
C PHE A 71 -1.99 -1.13 8.77
N ILE A 72 -1.06 -1.87 9.35
CA ILE A 72 -0.57 -1.68 10.71
C ILE A 72 0.93 -1.41 10.69
N ARG A 73 1.40 -0.77 11.76
CA ARG A 73 2.82 -0.77 12.11
C ARG A 73 3.01 -1.65 13.34
N TYR A 74 3.90 -2.63 13.22
CA TYR A 74 4.34 -3.47 14.32
C TYR A 74 5.67 -2.93 14.84
N ASN A 75 5.69 -2.38 16.04
CA ASN A 75 6.92 -1.92 16.69
C ASN A 75 7.28 -2.90 17.81
N PHE A 76 8.51 -3.33 17.83
CA PHE A 76 9.00 -4.27 18.85
C PHE A 76 9.02 -3.67 20.25
N ALA A 77 9.17 -2.34 20.37
CA ALA A 77 9.17 -1.61 21.63
C ALA A 77 7.76 -1.31 22.18
N ASP A 78 6.69 -1.57 21.41
CA ASP A 78 5.32 -1.33 21.86
C ASP A 78 4.92 -2.31 22.99
N ASN A 79 3.95 -1.91 23.80
CA ASN A 79 3.33 -2.80 24.79
C ASN A 79 2.57 -3.96 24.10
N GLU A 80 2.19 -4.96 24.89
CA GLU A 80 1.53 -6.17 24.35
C GLU A 80 0.21 -5.88 23.64
N ILE A 81 -0.61 -4.97 24.14
CA ILE A 81 -1.91 -4.59 23.54
C ILE A 81 -1.69 -4.04 22.12
N ASP A 82 -0.70 -3.17 21.95
CA ASP A 82 -0.40 -2.58 20.65
C ASP A 82 0.26 -3.59 19.71
N ARG A 83 1.16 -4.44 20.23
CA ARG A 83 1.79 -5.52 19.45
C ARG A 83 0.80 -6.60 19.02
N THR A 84 -0.29 -6.84 19.74
CA THR A 84 -1.30 -7.85 19.39
C THR A 84 -2.52 -7.27 18.65
N ARG A 85 -2.58 -5.96 18.43
CA ARG A 85 -3.69 -5.30 17.71
C ARG A 85 -3.98 -5.93 16.35
N TRP A 86 -2.98 -6.40 15.65
CA TRP A 86 -3.12 -7.05 14.35
C TRP A 86 -4.03 -8.28 14.38
N GLN A 87 -4.05 -9.04 15.47
CA GLN A 87 -4.93 -10.20 15.61
C GLN A 87 -6.41 -9.78 15.53
N ARG A 88 -6.76 -8.74 16.28
CA ARG A 88 -8.13 -8.19 16.24
C ARG A 88 -8.50 -7.65 14.85
N VAL A 89 -7.56 -6.99 14.18
CA VAL A 89 -7.76 -6.53 12.80
C VAL A 89 -8.04 -7.72 11.88
N VAL A 90 -7.22 -8.76 11.94
CA VAL A 90 -7.39 -10.00 11.15
C VAL A 90 -8.73 -10.67 11.43
N ASP A 91 -9.17 -10.73 12.69
CA ASP A 91 -10.47 -11.31 13.06
C ASP A 91 -11.64 -10.53 12.44
N ILE A 92 -11.52 -9.20 12.33
CA ILE A 92 -12.56 -8.35 11.71
C ILE A 92 -12.59 -8.54 10.18
N ILE A 93 -11.43 -8.61 9.53
CA ILE A 93 -11.35 -8.71 8.05
C ILE A 93 -11.43 -10.16 7.54
N LYS A 94 -11.64 -11.11 8.41
CA LYS A 94 -11.77 -12.53 8.07
C LYS A 94 -12.79 -12.75 6.94
N ASN A 95 -12.37 -13.43 5.88
CA ASN A 95 -13.19 -13.75 4.71
C ASN A 95 -13.74 -12.53 3.94
N GLN A 96 -13.15 -11.33 4.12
CA GLN A 96 -13.60 -10.12 3.42
C GLN A 96 -12.82 -9.83 2.13
N GLY A 97 -11.77 -10.59 1.82
CA GLY A 97 -10.90 -10.30 0.68
C GLY A 97 -10.07 -9.03 0.87
N ILE A 98 -9.81 -8.66 2.12
CA ILE A 98 -9.00 -7.51 2.52
C ILE A 98 -7.67 -8.02 3.02
N ASP A 99 -6.57 -7.48 2.50
CA ASP A 99 -5.22 -7.86 2.93
C ASP A 99 -4.78 -7.11 4.19
N LEU A 100 -4.02 -7.81 5.04
CA LEU A 100 -3.28 -7.17 6.11
C LEU A 100 -1.91 -6.72 5.62
N TRP A 101 -1.64 -5.42 5.60
CA TRP A 101 -0.30 -4.89 5.33
C TRP A 101 0.44 -4.62 6.63
N VAL A 102 1.69 -5.08 6.70
CA VAL A 102 2.51 -4.98 7.90
C VAL A 102 3.77 -4.19 7.63
N ILE A 103 3.90 -3.06 8.34
CA ILE A 103 5.14 -2.30 8.44
C ILE A 103 5.83 -2.75 9.73
N PHE A 104 7.01 -3.37 9.63
CA PHE A 104 7.86 -3.55 10.80
C PHE A 104 8.56 -2.24 11.11
N GLY A 105 8.41 -1.75 12.35
CA GLY A 105 8.96 -0.48 12.78
C GLY A 105 10.48 -0.39 12.66
N LYS A 106 11.10 0.52 13.41
CA LYS A 106 12.56 0.66 13.39
C LYS A 106 13.22 -0.61 13.90
N LYS A 107 14.46 -0.84 13.43
CA LYS A 107 15.33 -1.86 14.00
C LYS A 107 15.68 -1.46 15.45
N GLU A 108 15.35 -2.32 16.39
CA GLU A 108 15.59 -2.10 17.82
C GLU A 108 16.79 -2.96 18.28
N PRO A 109 17.54 -2.53 19.31
CA PRO A 109 18.59 -3.36 19.89
C PRO A 109 18.04 -4.72 20.34
N GLY A 110 18.73 -5.81 20.01
CA GLY A 110 18.31 -7.18 20.34
C GLY A 110 17.23 -7.76 19.45
N VAL A 111 16.77 -7.04 18.44
CA VAL A 111 15.86 -7.56 17.41
C VAL A 111 16.68 -7.93 16.18
N ASP A 112 16.77 -9.21 15.90
CA ASP A 112 17.43 -9.79 14.75
C ASP A 112 16.45 -10.36 13.73
N ASP A 113 16.97 -10.90 12.65
CA ASP A 113 16.15 -11.48 11.58
C ASP A 113 15.38 -12.72 12.03
N GLU A 114 15.89 -13.48 12.98
CA GLU A 114 15.20 -14.67 13.53
C GLU A 114 13.97 -14.26 14.34
N HIS A 115 14.10 -13.23 15.16
CA HIS A 115 12.97 -12.67 15.90
C HIS A 115 11.89 -12.13 14.96
N VAL A 116 12.27 -11.35 13.95
CA VAL A 116 11.33 -10.81 12.96
C VAL A 116 10.65 -11.92 12.17
N GLU A 117 11.40 -12.94 11.76
CA GLU A 117 10.87 -14.14 11.10
C GLU A 117 9.83 -14.85 11.95
N GLY A 118 10.11 -15.06 13.23
CA GLY A 118 9.18 -15.70 14.16
C GLY A 118 7.87 -14.94 14.29
N VAL A 119 7.92 -13.61 14.45
CA VAL A 119 6.75 -12.75 14.50
C VAL A 119 5.96 -12.80 13.19
N LEU A 120 6.64 -12.66 12.05
CA LEU A 120 5.98 -12.65 10.73
C LEU A 120 5.35 -14.00 10.40
N LYS A 121 6.02 -15.13 10.70
CA LYS A 121 5.44 -16.47 10.58
C LYS A 121 4.16 -16.64 11.41
N ASN A 122 4.17 -16.16 12.65
CA ASN A 122 2.98 -16.19 13.49
C ASN A 122 1.82 -15.38 12.88
N MET A 123 2.09 -14.18 12.40
CA MET A 123 1.08 -13.34 11.73
C MET A 123 0.51 -14.02 10.49
N VAL A 124 1.37 -14.56 9.65
CA VAL A 124 0.97 -15.22 8.39
C VAL A 124 0.11 -16.46 8.66
N ASN A 125 0.52 -17.33 9.58
CA ASN A 125 -0.24 -18.52 9.96
C ASN A 125 -1.61 -18.18 10.55
N TYR A 126 -1.65 -17.18 11.44
CA TYR A 126 -2.90 -16.72 12.05
C TYR A 126 -3.86 -16.14 11.02
N ALA A 127 -3.35 -15.32 10.10
CA ALA A 127 -4.11 -14.70 9.03
C ALA A 127 -4.60 -15.75 8.01
N ALA A 128 -3.75 -16.71 7.61
CA ALA A 128 -4.09 -17.78 6.68
C ALA A 128 -5.28 -18.61 7.16
N ASN A 129 -5.32 -18.96 8.46
CA ASN A 129 -6.44 -19.68 9.07
C ASN A 129 -7.77 -18.88 9.07
N ARG A 130 -7.73 -17.62 8.65
CA ARG A 130 -8.88 -16.70 8.55
C ARG A 130 -9.15 -16.22 7.12
N ASN A 131 -8.48 -16.85 6.16
CA ASN A 131 -8.55 -16.45 4.75
C ASN A 131 -8.17 -14.98 4.53
N VAL A 132 -7.08 -14.54 5.19
CA VAL A 132 -6.50 -13.20 5.06
C VAL A 132 -5.07 -13.33 4.57
N SER A 133 -4.73 -12.62 3.52
CA SER A 133 -3.34 -12.52 3.04
C SER A 133 -2.57 -11.49 3.86
N VAL A 134 -1.27 -11.72 4.04
CA VAL A 134 -0.35 -10.78 4.66
C VAL A 134 0.60 -10.24 3.60
N THR A 135 0.68 -8.92 3.50
CA THR A 135 1.63 -8.25 2.61
C THR A 135 2.64 -7.49 3.45
N LEU A 136 3.91 -7.85 3.29
CA LEU A 136 5.00 -7.10 3.90
C LEU A 136 5.11 -5.74 3.20
N TYR A 137 5.03 -4.68 4.00
CA TYR A 137 5.05 -3.29 3.54
C TYR A 137 6.43 -2.67 3.84
N PRO A 138 7.38 -2.67 2.89
CA PRO A 138 8.65 -1.98 3.07
C PRO A 138 8.43 -0.48 3.26
N HIS A 139 9.12 0.11 4.22
CA HIS A 139 8.92 1.51 4.56
C HIS A 139 10.24 2.16 4.97
N SER A 140 10.51 3.36 4.45
CA SER A 140 11.73 4.11 4.78
C SER A 140 11.92 4.25 6.30
N TRP A 141 13.17 4.08 6.73
CA TRP A 141 13.61 4.12 8.14
C TRP A 141 12.95 3.06 9.04
N CYS A 142 12.41 2.01 8.46
CA CYS A 142 11.87 0.84 9.14
C CYS A 142 12.79 -0.37 8.98
N TYR A 143 12.43 -1.50 9.58
CA TYR A 143 13.24 -2.72 9.53
C TYR A 143 13.48 -3.18 8.08
N PHE A 144 12.44 -3.17 7.27
CA PHE A 144 12.51 -3.37 5.82
C PHE A 144 12.29 -2.02 5.13
N TYR A 145 13.28 -1.58 4.37
CA TYR A 145 13.24 -0.28 3.71
C TYR A 145 12.68 -0.37 2.28
N THR A 146 13.12 -1.39 1.52
CA THR A 146 12.77 -1.61 0.11
C THR A 146 12.18 -2.99 -0.13
N ALA A 147 11.54 -3.18 -1.29
CA ALA A 147 11.00 -4.46 -1.68
C ALA A 147 12.11 -5.53 -1.80
N GLU A 148 13.25 -5.18 -2.41
CA GLU A 148 14.39 -6.11 -2.55
C GLU A 148 15.00 -6.51 -1.20
N GLN A 149 15.07 -5.60 -0.22
CA GLN A 149 15.54 -5.93 1.13
C GLN A 149 14.57 -6.86 1.88
N SER A 150 13.30 -6.82 1.53
CA SER A 150 12.25 -7.67 2.13
C SER A 150 12.21 -9.08 1.53
N LEU A 151 12.65 -9.22 0.29
CA LEU A 151 12.52 -10.46 -0.50
C LEU A 151 13.17 -11.67 0.16
N PRO A 152 14.39 -11.59 0.74
CA PRO A 152 15.01 -12.73 1.43
C PRO A 152 14.15 -13.29 2.55
N MET A 153 13.50 -12.42 3.35
CA MET A 153 12.60 -12.83 4.43
C MET A 153 11.36 -13.52 3.89
N VAL A 154 10.73 -12.97 2.85
CA VAL A 154 9.56 -13.57 2.20
C VAL A 154 9.89 -14.95 1.62
N LYS A 155 11.04 -15.09 0.94
CA LYS A 155 11.54 -16.37 0.40
C LYS A 155 11.84 -17.38 1.51
N LYS A 156 12.45 -16.94 2.60
CA LYS A 156 12.79 -17.81 3.75
C LYS A 156 11.55 -18.38 4.43
N ILE A 157 10.52 -17.56 4.62
CA ILE A 157 9.24 -17.98 5.21
C ILE A 157 8.48 -18.89 4.23
N ASN A 158 8.51 -18.62 2.94
CA ASN A 158 7.94 -19.41 1.87
C ASN A 158 6.47 -19.84 2.11
N HIS A 159 5.63 -18.90 2.46
CA HIS A 159 4.22 -19.16 2.75
C HIS A 159 3.32 -18.55 1.65
N PRO A 160 2.32 -19.27 1.10
CA PRO A 160 1.50 -18.78 -0.03
C PRO A 160 0.72 -17.49 0.31
N ASN A 161 0.35 -17.30 1.56
CA ASN A 161 -0.36 -16.10 2.03
C ASN A 161 0.56 -14.93 2.37
N LEU A 162 1.89 -15.06 2.21
CA LEU A 162 2.84 -13.97 2.41
C LEU A 162 3.27 -13.40 1.08
N LYS A 163 3.02 -12.12 0.91
CA LYS A 163 3.42 -11.34 -0.27
C LYS A 163 4.17 -10.09 0.16
N LEU A 164 4.62 -9.30 -0.80
CA LEU A 164 5.22 -8.00 -0.54
C LEU A 164 4.64 -6.93 -1.46
N ALA A 165 4.81 -5.68 -1.05
CA ALA A 165 4.41 -4.52 -1.83
C ALA A 165 5.64 -3.75 -2.34
N VAL A 166 5.48 -3.06 -3.47
CA VAL A 166 6.44 -2.09 -4.00
C VAL A 166 5.88 -0.69 -3.81
N HIS A 167 6.55 0.11 -2.98
CA HIS A 167 6.14 1.49 -2.69
C HIS A 167 7.11 2.48 -3.30
N THR A 168 6.73 3.12 -4.41
CA THR A 168 7.66 3.97 -5.17
C THR A 168 8.24 5.11 -4.33
N CYS A 169 7.47 5.72 -3.44
CA CYS A 169 8.00 6.78 -2.56
C CYS A 169 9.14 6.29 -1.65
N HIS A 170 9.11 5.03 -1.19
CA HIS A 170 10.18 4.46 -0.36
C HIS A 170 11.36 3.99 -1.20
N GLU A 171 11.10 3.45 -2.39
CA GLU A 171 12.14 3.12 -3.36
C GLU A 171 12.91 4.37 -3.80
N LEU A 172 12.21 5.47 -4.09
CA LEU A 172 12.85 6.76 -4.42
C LEU A 172 13.73 7.28 -3.27
N LYS A 173 13.24 7.20 -2.02
CA LYS A 173 14.02 7.57 -0.83
C LYS A 173 15.25 6.68 -0.59
N ALA A 174 15.23 5.46 -1.10
CA ALA A 174 16.35 4.53 -1.09
C ALA A 174 17.34 4.75 -2.26
N GLY A 175 17.03 5.69 -3.17
CA GLY A 175 17.85 5.96 -4.35
C GLY A 175 17.58 5.05 -5.55
N ASN A 176 16.50 4.27 -5.53
CA ASN A 176 16.17 3.30 -6.57
C ASN A 176 15.41 3.91 -7.78
N GLY A 177 15.31 5.24 -7.87
CA GLY A 177 14.50 5.90 -8.91
C GLY A 177 14.84 5.44 -10.33
N ASN A 178 16.11 5.26 -10.66
CA ASN A 178 16.56 4.84 -11.99
C ASN A 178 16.48 3.32 -12.22
N ARG A 179 16.13 2.53 -11.20
CA ARG A 179 16.08 1.06 -11.27
C ARG A 179 14.72 0.48 -10.85
N LEU A 180 13.66 1.28 -10.83
CA LEU A 180 12.31 0.79 -10.44
C LEU A 180 11.85 -0.38 -11.31
N ALA A 181 12.20 -0.41 -12.60
CA ALA A 181 11.92 -1.54 -13.48
C ALA A 181 12.65 -2.81 -13.04
N GLU A 182 13.93 -2.70 -12.67
CA GLU A 182 14.72 -3.81 -12.14
C GLU A 182 14.17 -4.30 -10.78
N VAL A 183 13.77 -3.39 -9.90
CA VAL A 183 13.09 -3.75 -8.63
C VAL A 183 11.85 -4.60 -8.91
N VAL A 184 11.00 -4.18 -9.86
CA VAL A 184 9.80 -4.95 -10.24
C VAL A 184 10.18 -6.35 -10.71
N GLU A 185 11.14 -6.46 -11.63
CA GLU A 185 11.59 -7.76 -12.16
C GLU A 185 12.12 -8.69 -11.06
N ASN A 186 12.90 -8.15 -10.11
CA ASN A 186 13.50 -8.94 -9.04
C ASN A 186 12.48 -9.49 -8.03
N VAL A 187 11.32 -8.83 -7.87
CA VAL A 187 10.30 -9.20 -6.87
C VAL A 187 8.97 -9.67 -7.47
N LYS A 188 8.86 -9.77 -8.79
CA LYS A 188 7.61 -10.00 -9.54
C LYS A 188 6.73 -11.13 -9.02
N ASP A 189 7.31 -12.26 -8.61
CA ASP A 189 6.57 -13.45 -8.16
C ASP A 189 5.88 -13.25 -6.80
N TYR A 190 6.24 -12.19 -6.08
CA TYR A 190 5.78 -11.91 -4.72
C TYR A 190 4.94 -10.64 -4.60
N ILE A 191 4.83 -9.84 -5.67
CA ILE A 191 4.09 -8.56 -5.62
C ILE A 191 2.59 -8.83 -5.48
N SER A 192 1.97 -8.30 -4.42
CA SER A 192 0.51 -8.24 -4.28
C SER A 192 -0.02 -6.83 -4.54
N PHE A 193 0.73 -5.81 -4.15
CA PHE A 193 0.35 -4.41 -4.30
C PHE A 193 1.52 -3.56 -4.77
N VAL A 194 1.17 -2.51 -5.49
CA VAL A 194 2.09 -1.44 -5.89
C VAL A 194 1.48 -0.11 -5.45
N THR A 195 2.32 0.85 -5.08
CA THR A 195 1.82 2.20 -4.80
C THR A 195 2.64 3.26 -5.49
N ILE A 196 1.96 4.32 -5.90
CA ILE A 196 2.54 5.52 -6.50
C ILE A 196 2.09 6.78 -5.75
N ALA A 197 2.83 7.85 -5.91
CA ALA A 197 2.47 9.22 -5.55
C ALA A 197 3.08 10.14 -6.61
N GLY A 198 2.74 11.41 -6.65
CA GLY A 198 3.55 12.39 -7.35
C GLY A 198 4.92 12.48 -6.69
N ALA A 199 5.97 12.65 -7.49
CA ALA A 199 7.33 12.80 -7.01
C ALA A 199 8.13 13.77 -7.90
N GLN A 200 9.20 14.36 -7.34
CA GLN A 200 10.13 15.17 -8.12
C GLN A 200 11.03 14.28 -8.98
N ALA A 201 11.35 14.74 -10.19
CA ALA A 201 12.31 14.06 -11.08
C ALA A 201 13.69 13.91 -10.42
N LYS A 202 14.06 14.86 -9.55
CA LYS A 202 15.27 14.82 -8.74
C LYS A 202 14.91 15.11 -7.30
N VAL A 203 14.92 14.06 -6.47
CA VAL A 203 14.61 14.17 -5.04
C VAL A 203 15.80 14.78 -4.31
N ASP A 204 15.53 15.78 -3.47
CA ASP A 204 16.53 16.32 -2.55
C ASP A 204 16.72 15.34 -1.37
N MET A 205 17.91 14.72 -1.32
CA MET A 205 18.28 13.72 -0.32
C MET A 205 18.94 14.32 0.93
N SER A 206 19.01 15.66 1.06
CA SER A 206 19.73 16.34 2.14
C SER A 206 19.11 16.17 3.52
N SER A 207 17.79 15.95 3.60
CA SER A 207 17.07 15.75 4.85
C SER A 207 15.86 14.83 4.67
N ARG A 208 15.42 14.23 5.78
CA ARG A 208 14.17 13.42 5.77
C ARG A 208 12.97 14.23 5.28
N ARG A 209 12.87 15.50 5.71
CA ARG A 209 11.77 16.37 5.28
C ARG A 209 11.79 16.62 3.78
N SER A 210 12.96 16.94 3.23
CA SER A 210 13.13 17.13 1.78
C SER A 210 12.77 15.88 0.99
N MET A 211 13.23 14.70 1.46
CA MET A 211 12.87 13.41 0.85
C MET A 211 11.37 13.15 0.90
N ASP A 212 10.70 13.39 2.04
CA ASP A 212 9.25 13.20 2.16
C ASP A 212 8.49 14.12 1.19
N GLN A 213 8.84 15.40 1.15
CA GLN A 213 8.24 16.39 0.25
C GLN A 213 8.53 16.12 -1.23
N GLY A 214 9.70 15.56 -1.54
CA GLY A 214 10.11 15.25 -2.91
C GLY A 214 9.57 13.93 -3.46
N THR A 215 9.00 13.06 -2.62
CA THR A 215 8.56 11.71 -3.02
C THR A 215 7.09 11.43 -2.74
N ILE A 216 6.38 12.33 -2.06
CA ILE A 216 4.95 12.20 -1.77
C ILE A 216 4.29 13.57 -1.98
N MET A 217 3.68 13.74 -3.14
CA MET A 217 2.90 14.92 -3.53
C MET A 217 1.69 14.50 -4.37
N PRO A 218 0.73 15.38 -4.66
CA PRO A 218 -0.34 15.09 -5.61
C PRO A 218 0.21 14.56 -6.93
N LEU A 219 -0.45 13.58 -7.50
CA LEU A 219 0.08 12.87 -8.69
C LEU A 219 0.23 13.79 -9.89
N GLU A 220 -0.67 14.77 -10.01
CA GLU A 220 -0.63 15.81 -11.05
C GLU A 220 0.54 16.79 -10.91
N ASP A 221 1.03 17.01 -9.68
CA ASP A 221 2.15 17.92 -9.40
C ASP A 221 3.52 17.24 -9.60
N GLY A 222 3.53 15.90 -9.73
CA GLY A 222 4.76 15.13 -9.89
C GLY A 222 5.43 15.33 -11.25
N THR A 223 6.77 15.43 -11.22
CA THR A 223 7.62 15.52 -12.41
C THR A 223 8.47 14.27 -12.65
N PHE A 224 8.40 13.29 -11.73
CA PHE A 224 9.08 12.00 -11.90
C PHE A 224 8.42 11.19 -13.03
N ASP A 225 9.25 10.64 -13.91
CA ASP A 225 8.78 9.81 -15.02
C ASP A 225 8.55 8.35 -14.56
N TYR A 226 7.30 7.96 -14.44
CA TYR A 226 6.89 6.59 -14.13
C TYR A 226 6.84 5.63 -15.32
N SER A 227 7.17 6.08 -16.54
CA SER A 227 7.00 5.28 -17.76
C SER A 227 7.70 3.92 -17.69
N HIS A 228 8.97 3.89 -17.30
CA HIS A 228 9.76 2.66 -17.18
C HIS A 228 9.20 1.71 -16.11
N PHE A 229 8.76 2.26 -14.98
CA PHE A 229 8.16 1.47 -13.90
C PHE A 229 6.83 0.83 -14.32
N LEU A 230 5.94 1.60 -14.91
CA LEU A 230 4.62 1.12 -15.35
C LEU A 230 4.74 0.12 -16.51
N LYS A 231 5.66 0.34 -17.45
CA LYS A 231 5.98 -0.63 -18.51
C LYS A 231 6.50 -1.94 -17.92
N ALA A 232 7.40 -1.89 -16.94
CA ALA A 232 7.90 -3.10 -16.29
C ALA A 232 6.77 -3.88 -15.57
N LEU A 233 5.83 -3.20 -14.93
CA LEU A 233 4.64 -3.85 -14.36
C LEU A 233 3.82 -4.55 -15.44
N ASN A 234 3.66 -3.93 -16.60
CA ASN A 234 2.95 -4.53 -17.73
C ASN A 234 3.70 -5.74 -18.30
N GLU A 235 5.01 -5.65 -18.49
CA GLU A 235 5.90 -6.70 -18.98
C GLU A 235 5.91 -7.95 -18.08
N VAL A 236 5.89 -7.77 -16.75
CA VAL A 236 5.74 -8.89 -15.80
C VAL A 236 4.28 -9.34 -15.63
N ASN A 237 3.37 -8.82 -16.44
CA ASN A 237 1.94 -9.13 -16.40
C ASN A 237 1.27 -8.84 -15.04
N TYR A 238 1.70 -7.79 -14.35
CA TYR A 238 1.06 -7.36 -13.13
C TYR A 238 -0.29 -6.71 -13.44
N ARG A 239 -1.38 -7.31 -12.96
CA ARG A 239 -2.76 -6.81 -13.13
C ARG A 239 -3.42 -6.49 -11.78
N GLY A 240 -2.63 -6.54 -10.70
CA GLY A 240 -3.07 -6.23 -9.34
C GLY A 240 -3.38 -4.74 -9.13
N PRO A 241 -3.90 -4.41 -7.94
CA PRO A 241 -4.26 -3.03 -7.61
C PRO A 241 -3.04 -2.12 -7.45
N ILE A 242 -3.21 -0.85 -7.84
CA ILE A 242 -2.23 0.20 -7.65
C ILE A 242 -2.80 1.24 -6.69
N GLY A 243 -2.07 1.51 -5.62
CA GLY A 243 -2.48 2.44 -4.58
C GLY A 243 -1.91 3.84 -4.78
N TYR A 244 -2.69 4.84 -4.44
CA TYR A 244 -2.27 6.22 -4.42
C TYR A 244 -1.99 6.69 -3.00
N ILE A 245 -0.74 7.05 -2.70
CA ILE A 245 -0.32 7.56 -1.40
C ILE A 245 -0.52 9.07 -1.37
N ASN A 246 -1.40 9.52 -0.49
CA ASN A 246 -1.80 10.93 -0.31
C ASN A 246 -1.42 11.47 1.08
N PHE A 247 -0.35 10.96 1.67
CA PHE A 247 0.09 11.33 3.01
C PHE A 247 0.71 12.73 3.05
N GLY A 248 0.24 13.56 4.00
CA GLY A 248 0.84 14.87 4.29
C GLY A 248 0.54 15.96 3.26
N PHE A 249 -0.53 15.82 2.48
CA PHE A 249 -0.95 16.87 1.56
C PHE A 249 -1.60 18.04 2.28
N ASP A 250 -1.27 19.25 1.82
CA ASP A 250 -1.87 20.51 2.29
C ASP A 250 -3.13 20.89 1.48
N LYS A 251 -3.39 20.16 0.37
CA LYS A 251 -4.55 20.39 -0.50
C LYS A 251 -5.78 19.64 0.00
N GLU A 252 -6.95 20.25 -0.14
CA GLU A 252 -8.23 19.63 0.16
C GLU A 252 -8.50 18.42 -0.78
N PRO A 253 -9.15 17.35 -0.28
CA PRO A 253 -9.46 16.16 -1.09
C PRO A 253 -10.24 16.46 -2.37
N ASP A 254 -11.15 17.43 -2.35
CA ASP A 254 -11.95 17.83 -3.51
C ASP A 254 -11.13 18.50 -4.62
N ILE A 255 -9.90 18.92 -4.31
CA ILE A 255 -8.99 19.54 -5.28
C ILE A 255 -8.08 18.47 -5.88
N TYR A 256 -7.32 17.73 -5.04
CA TYR A 256 -6.29 16.83 -5.56
C TYR A 256 -6.82 15.48 -6.06
N LEU A 257 -7.91 14.94 -5.47
CA LEU A 257 -8.40 13.62 -5.87
C LEU A 257 -8.84 13.55 -7.33
N PRO A 258 -9.69 14.46 -7.85
CA PRO A 258 -10.09 14.41 -9.26
C PRO A 258 -8.90 14.66 -10.21
N LEU A 259 -7.98 15.56 -9.88
CA LEU A 259 -6.80 15.84 -10.71
C LEU A 259 -5.82 14.66 -10.74
N SER A 260 -5.56 14.04 -9.59
CA SER A 260 -4.73 12.84 -9.51
C SER A 260 -5.35 11.65 -10.23
N MET A 261 -6.69 11.49 -10.19
CA MET A 261 -7.37 10.48 -11.00
C MET A 261 -7.22 10.74 -12.49
N GLN A 262 -7.38 11.97 -12.94
CA GLN A 262 -7.15 12.34 -14.35
C GLN A 262 -5.72 12.01 -14.77
N LYS A 263 -4.73 12.34 -13.95
CA LYS A 263 -3.32 12.00 -14.20
C LYS A 263 -3.11 10.49 -14.26
N TRP A 264 -3.72 9.74 -13.33
CA TRP A 264 -3.67 8.28 -13.34
C TRP A 264 -4.22 7.67 -14.64
N GLN A 265 -5.37 8.15 -15.13
CA GLN A 265 -5.95 7.65 -16.38
C GLN A 265 -5.02 7.87 -17.58
N GLN A 266 -4.32 9.00 -17.64
CA GLN A 266 -3.30 9.24 -18.66
C GLN A 266 -2.14 8.25 -18.56
N LEU A 267 -1.61 8.03 -17.36
CA LEU A 267 -0.51 7.07 -17.12
C LEU A 267 -0.95 5.64 -17.47
N LYS A 268 -2.14 5.23 -17.04
CA LYS A 268 -2.71 3.90 -17.32
C LYS A 268 -2.86 3.68 -18.83
N THR A 269 -3.46 4.62 -19.53
CA THR A 269 -3.65 4.55 -20.99
C THR A 269 -2.31 4.44 -21.72
N ASN A 270 -1.30 5.21 -21.30
CA ASN A 270 -0.03 5.25 -22.00
C ASN A 270 0.87 4.04 -21.76
N TYR A 271 0.77 3.38 -20.60
CA TYR A 271 1.79 2.41 -20.16
C TYR A 271 1.26 1.06 -19.68
N LEU A 272 -0.04 0.94 -19.36
CA LEU A 272 -0.67 -0.26 -18.82
C LEU A 272 -1.78 -0.83 -19.71
N SER A 273 -2.16 -0.13 -20.78
CA SER A 273 -3.08 -0.65 -21.80
C SER A 273 -2.35 -1.62 -22.72
N GLU A 274 -3.05 -2.67 -23.14
CA GLU A 274 -2.59 -3.62 -24.16
C GLU A 274 -2.38 -2.96 -25.51
#